data_ba3c60d7ee32e5057d65a867e18bb457
#
_entry.id   ba3c60d7ee32e5057d65a867e18bb457
#
_cell.length_a   1.000
_cell.length_b   1.000
_cell.length_c   1.000
_cell.angle_alpha   90.00
_cell.angle_beta   90.00
_cell.angle_gamma   90.00
#
_symmetry.space_group_name_H-M   'P 1'
#
loop_
_entity.id
_entity.type
_entity.pdbx_description
1 polymer ?
#
loop_
_entity_poly.entity_id
_entity_poly.type
_entity_poly.pdbx_seq_one_letter_code
_entity_poly.pdbx_strand_id
1 'polypeptide(L)'
;PSTLLTHAGRAGAAHFGAVNTPVYHASTILFDSYEDIINNRGDYTYGRRGTPTTRALEEVISGLEHADGTLLLPSGLAACTLTLLALCKQGDHVLVPDNAYESTRSFSQKILPDFGIETEIYDPTVTDISPLIRDNTALIFLESPGSQTFELMDLQMIIKIAQENNILTAMDNTWASPLFCK
;
A
#
# COMPACT_ATOMS: atom_id res chain seq x y z
N PRO A 1 -12.43 7.88 -16.43
CA PRO A 1 -11.54 6.79 -15.96
C PRO A 1 -10.71 6.18 -17.09
N SER A 2 -11.32 5.69 -18.19
CA SER A 2 -10.59 5.03 -19.28
C SER A 2 -9.56 5.91 -19.99
N THR A 3 -9.84 7.20 -20.18
CA THR A 3 -8.90 8.15 -20.78
C THR A 3 -7.70 8.39 -19.85
N LEU A 4 -7.92 8.50 -18.54
CA LEU A 4 -6.84 8.62 -17.57
C LEU A 4 -5.91 7.40 -17.62
N LEU A 5 -6.46 6.18 -17.61
CA LEU A 5 -5.69 4.94 -17.71
C LEU A 5 -4.80 4.86 -18.95
N THR A 6 -5.28 5.38 -20.09
CA THR A 6 -4.52 5.32 -21.34
C THR A 6 -3.48 6.41 -21.49
N HIS A 7 -3.55 7.51 -20.74
CA HIS A 7 -2.66 8.67 -20.89
C HIS A 7 -1.80 8.99 -19.66
N ALA A 8 -2.14 8.45 -18.48
CA ALA A 8 -1.39 8.70 -17.27
C ALA A 8 0.07 8.18 -17.38
N GLY A 9 1.01 8.86 -16.71
CA GLY A 9 2.44 8.49 -16.70
C GLY A 9 3.19 8.74 -18.01
N ARG A 10 2.60 9.47 -18.96
CA ARG A 10 3.24 9.79 -20.24
C ARG A 10 3.81 11.22 -20.24
N ALA A 11 5.12 11.33 -20.32
CA ALA A 11 5.85 12.60 -20.39
C ALA A 11 6.69 12.68 -21.68
N GLY A 12 6.04 12.47 -22.83
CA GLY A 12 6.69 12.31 -24.12
C GLY A 12 7.74 13.37 -24.47
N ALA A 13 7.50 14.64 -24.12
CA ALA A 13 8.47 15.72 -24.36
C ALA A 13 9.77 15.50 -23.56
N ALA A 14 9.71 15.00 -22.34
CA ALA A 14 10.86 14.70 -21.51
C ALA A 14 11.62 13.44 -21.96
N HIS A 15 11.04 12.64 -22.85
CA HIS A 15 11.60 11.36 -23.32
C HIS A 15 11.75 11.33 -24.86
N PHE A 16 12.15 12.45 -25.46
CA PHE A 16 12.40 12.55 -26.91
C PHE A 16 11.20 12.14 -27.78
N GLY A 17 9.98 12.32 -27.31
CA GLY A 17 8.76 11.95 -28.01
C GLY A 17 8.32 10.48 -27.83
N ALA A 18 9.02 9.69 -27.03
CA ALA A 18 8.58 8.34 -26.70
C ALA A 18 7.20 8.36 -26.02
N VAL A 19 6.29 7.48 -26.46
CA VAL A 19 4.91 7.44 -25.93
C VAL A 19 4.90 6.98 -24.46
N ASN A 20 5.71 5.97 -24.15
CA ASN A 20 5.84 5.45 -22.79
C ASN A 20 7.16 5.93 -22.18
N THR A 21 7.18 6.06 -20.85
CA THR A 21 8.42 6.34 -20.12
C THR A 21 9.42 5.24 -20.38
N PRO A 22 10.66 5.55 -20.86
CA PRO A 22 11.71 4.54 -21.04
C PRO A 22 12.08 3.83 -19.76
N VAL A 23 12.63 2.62 -19.89
CA VAL A 23 13.15 1.86 -18.74
C VAL A 23 14.54 2.38 -18.39
N TYR A 24 14.68 2.99 -17.22
CA TYR A 24 15.94 3.47 -16.67
C TYR A 24 16.55 2.41 -15.76
N HIS A 25 17.59 1.75 -16.23
CA HIS A 25 18.43 0.82 -15.43
C HIS A 25 19.63 1.59 -14.87
N ALA A 26 19.52 2.05 -13.64
CA ALA A 26 20.55 2.82 -12.98
C ALA A 26 20.68 2.46 -11.51
N SER A 27 21.91 2.50 -10.98
CA SER A 27 22.16 2.48 -9.54
C SER A 27 22.75 3.80 -9.08
N THR A 28 23.97 4.12 -9.53
CA THR A 28 24.60 5.41 -9.22
C THR A 28 24.09 6.48 -10.16
N ILE A 29 23.68 7.61 -9.60
CA ILE A 29 23.30 8.82 -10.33
C ILE A 29 24.26 9.92 -9.91
N LEU A 30 24.84 10.59 -10.90
CA LEU A 30 25.81 11.66 -10.67
C LEU A 30 25.09 12.95 -10.29
N PHE A 31 25.68 13.69 -9.38
CA PHE A 31 25.28 15.06 -9.06
C PHE A 31 26.12 16.04 -9.88
N ASP A 32 25.56 17.19 -10.20
CA ASP A 32 26.25 18.21 -10.96
C ASP A 32 27.39 18.88 -10.18
N SER A 33 27.28 18.90 -8.84
CA SER A 33 28.29 19.49 -7.98
C SER A 33 28.41 18.79 -6.61
N TYR A 34 29.54 19.04 -5.92
CA TYR A 34 29.73 18.61 -4.53
C TYR A 34 28.70 19.20 -3.57
N GLU A 35 28.31 20.45 -3.83
CA GLU A 35 27.29 21.13 -3.04
C GLU A 35 25.91 20.45 -3.17
N ASP A 36 25.58 19.93 -4.33
CA ASP A 36 24.35 19.19 -4.55
C ASP A 36 24.33 17.85 -3.81
N ILE A 37 25.49 17.20 -3.70
CA ILE A 37 25.64 15.98 -2.86
C ILE A 37 25.32 16.29 -1.41
N ILE A 38 25.96 17.32 -0.83
CA ILE A 38 25.78 17.67 0.59
C ILE A 38 24.33 18.05 0.90
N ASN A 39 23.68 18.79 -0.03
CA ASN A 39 22.33 19.27 0.16
C ASN A 39 21.27 18.30 -0.40
N ASN A 40 21.70 17.12 -0.89
CA ASN A 40 20.83 16.11 -1.51
C ASN A 40 19.90 16.71 -2.60
N ARG A 41 20.45 17.59 -3.44
CA ARG A 41 19.73 18.27 -4.50
C ARG A 41 19.78 17.43 -5.79
N GLY A 42 18.62 17.15 -6.36
CA GLY A 42 18.46 16.38 -7.60
C GLY A 42 17.13 15.67 -7.60
N ASP A 43 16.52 15.55 -8.78
CA ASP A 43 15.25 14.82 -8.94
C ASP A 43 15.41 13.33 -8.61
N TYR A 44 16.59 12.79 -8.91
CA TYR A 44 16.99 11.42 -8.63
C TYR A 44 18.41 11.42 -8.07
N THR A 45 18.60 10.78 -6.93
CA THR A 45 19.89 10.75 -6.22
C THR A 45 20.53 9.38 -6.21
N TYR A 46 19.73 8.34 -6.35
CA TYR A 46 20.17 6.96 -6.40
C TYR A 46 19.09 6.06 -7.00
N GLY A 47 19.46 5.20 -7.97
CA GLY A 47 18.48 4.41 -8.73
C GLY A 47 17.56 3.52 -7.91
N ARG A 48 17.99 3.05 -6.71
CA ARG A 48 17.11 2.29 -5.80
C ARG A 48 16.10 3.16 -5.04
N ARG A 49 16.32 4.47 -5.00
CA ARG A 49 15.39 5.43 -4.38
C ARG A 49 14.35 5.95 -5.36
N GLY A 50 14.58 5.74 -6.65
CA GLY A 50 13.70 6.13 -7.73
C GLY A 50 14.44 6.41 -9.02
N THR A 51 13.71 6.24 -10.11
CA THR A 51 14.10 6.58 -11.48
C THR A 51 12.88 7.19 -12.17
N PRO A 52 13.03 7.81 -13.34
CA PRO A 52 11.86 8.26 -14.11
C PRO A 52 10.84 7.15 -14.37
N THR A 53 11.29 5.89 -14.51
CA THR A 53 10.40 4.75 -14.73
C THR A 53 9.52 4.46 -13.52
N THR A 54 10.12 4.37 -12.32
CA THR A 54 9.39 4.08 -11.08
C THR A 54 8.49 5.25 -10.70
N ARG A 55 8.99 6.48 -10.84
CA ARG A 55 8.23 7.70 -10.56
C ARG A 55 6.97 7.81 -11.44
N ALA A 56 7.09 7.52 -12.73
CA ALA A 56 5.94 7.53 -13.63
C ALA A 56 4.84 6.55 -13.19
N LEU A 57 5.21 5.36 -12.69
CA LEU A 57 4.25 4.39 -12.17
C LEU A 57 3.63 4.86 -10.84
N GLU A 58 4.44 5.38 -9.92
CA GLU A 58 3.98 5.93 -8.63
C GLU A 58 2.96 7.06 -8.85
N GLU A 59 3.21 7.96 -9.79
CA GLU A 59 2.30 9.05 -10.15
C GLU A 59 0.98 8.53 -10.74
N VAL A 60 1.04 7.51 -11.60
CA VAL A 60 -0.17 6.89 -12.17
C VAL A 60 -1.04 6.30 -11.07
N ILE A 61 -0.46 5.52 -10.18
CA ILE A 61 -1.21 4.86 -9.10
C ILE A 61 -1.76 5.90 -8.12
N SER A 62 -0.95 6.88 -7.71
CA SER A 62 -1.43 7.97 -6.84
C SER A 62 -2.61 8.72 -7.46
N GLY A 63 -2.53 9.03 -8.77
CA GLY A 63 -3.62 9.69 -9.48
C GLY A 63 -4.88 8.84 -9.62
N LEU A 64 -4.76 7.53 -9.76
CA LEU A 64 -5.89 6.61 -9.85
C LEU A 64 -6.58 6.40 -8.49
N GLU A 65 -5.79 6.29 -7.43
CA GLU A 65 -6.27 6.07 -6.06
C GLU A 65 -6.67 7.37 -5.35
N HIS A 66 -6.37 8.54 -5.93
CA HIS A 66 -6.46 9.84 -5.25
C HIS A 66 -5.65 9.88 -3.96
N ALA A 67 -4.49 9.21 -3.97
CA ALA A 67 -3.61 9.08 -2.82
C ALA A 67 -2.57 10.20 -2.77
N ASP A 68 -2.09 10.52 -1.56
CA ASP A 68 -1.01 11.48 -1.33
C ASP A 68 0.33 10.99 -1.87
N GLY A 69 0.51 9.68 -2.02
CA GLY A 69 1.72 9.09 -2.57
C GLY A 69 1.62 7.57 -2.76
N THR A 70 2.57 7.04 -3.49
CA THR A 70 2.71 5.61 -3.77
C THR A 70 4.15 5.17 -3.48
N LEU A 71 4.31 4.00 -2.89
CA LEU A 71 5.58 3.30 -2.74
C LEU A 71 5.53 1.98 -3.51
N LEU A 72 6.50 1.78 -4.39
CA LEU A 72 6.63 0.53 -5.13
C LEU A 72 7.43 -0.49 -4.32
N LEU A 73 6.90 -1.70 -4.20
CA LEU A 73 7.50 -2.80 -3.47
C LEU A 73 7.67 -4.02 -4.40
N PRO A 74 8.60 -4.94 -4.10
CA PRO A 74 8.96 -6.02 -5.01
C PRO A 74 7.88 -7.11 -5.15
N SER A 75 6.88 -7.12 -4.27
CA SER A 75 5.77 -8.08 -4.33
C SER A 75 4.56 -7.60 -3.54
N GLY A 76 3.37 -8.15 -3.83
CA GLY A 76 2.16 -7.89 -3.05
C GLY A 76 2.33 -8.30 -1.59
N LEU A 77 2.95 -9.46 -1.32
CA LEU A 77 3.25 -9.87 0.06
C LEU A 77 4.13 -8.83 0.78
N ALA A 78 5.15 -8.29 0.11
CA ALA A 78 5.97 -7.23 0.69
C ALA A 78 5.13 -5.97 0.96
N ALA A 79 4.17 -5.63 0.11
CA ALA A 79 3.27 -4.51 0.33
C ALA A 79 2.41 -4.72 1.59
N CYS A 80 1.78 -5.86 1.74
CA CYS A 80 0.96 -6.17 2.91
C CYS A 80 1.79 -6.23 4.20
N THR A 81 2.91 -6.97 4.18
CA THR A 81 3.73 -7.18 5.40
C THR A 81 4.44 -5.91 5.87
N LEU A 82 4.97 -5.12 4.95
CA LEU A 82 5.60 -3.85 5.31
C LEU A 82 4.58 -2.81 5.79
N THR A 83 3.37 -2.82 5.27
CA THR A 83 2.28 -1.98 5.78
C THR A 83 1.97 -2.33 7.24
N LEU A 84 1.82 -3.63 7.55
CA LEU A 84 1.59 -4.09 8.92
C LEU A 84 2.73 -3.67 9.86
N LEU A 85 3.99 -3.88 9.46
CA LEU A 85 5.15 -3.51 10.26
C LEU A 85 5.37 -2.00 10.41
N ALA A 86 4.99 -1.21 9.39
CA ALA A 86 5.16 0.24 9.41
C ALA A 86 4.11 0.96 10.27
N LEU A 87 2.91 0.40 10.35
CA LEU A 87 1.78 1.02 11.04
C LEU A 87 1.58 0.51 12.47
N CYS A 88 2.25 -0.60 12.84
CA CYS A 88 2.10 -1.21 14.14
C CYS A 88 3.45 -1.30 14.87
N LYS A 89 3.39 -1.28 16.19
CA LYS A 89 4.54 -1.40 17.10
C LYS A 89 4.27 -2.46 18.18
N GLN A 90 5.31 -2.81 18.93
CA GLN A 90 5.18 -3.70 20.08
C GLN A 90 4.06 -3.26 21.04
N GLY A 91 3.20 -4.18 21.41
CA GLY A 91 2.05 -3.96 22.28
C GLY A 91 0.75 -3.63 21.53
N ASP A 92 0.80 -3.39 20.22
CA ASP A 92 -0.39 -3.13 19.43
C ASP A 92 -1.16 -4.42 19.11
N HIS A 93 -2.47 -4.26 18.92
CA HIS A 93 -3.39 -5.27 18.44
C HIS A 93 -3.83 -4.97 17.01
N VAL A 94 -3.91 -6.00 16.17
CA VAL A 94 -4.29 -5.92 14.75
C VAL A 94 -5.41 -6.89 14.44
N LEU A 95 -6.46 -6.42 13.80
CA LEU A 95 -7.54 -7.24 13.26
C LEU A 95 -7.24 -7.60 11.80
N VAL A 96 -7.27 -8.89 11.45
CA VAL A 96 -7.04 -9.40 10.09
C VAL A 96 -8.19 -10.32 9.69
N PRO A 97 -8.83 -10.14 8.51
CA PRO A 97 -9.95 -10.99 8.15
C PRO A 97 -9.48 -12.39 7.75
N ASP A 98 -10.30 -13.41 8.02
CA ASP A 98 -9.92 -14.79 7.74
C ASP A 98 -9.92 -15.14 6.25
N ASN A 99 -10.56 -14.31 5.41
CA ASN A 99 -10.53 -14.40 3.95
C ASN A 99 -9.34 -13.66 3.31
N ALA A 100 -8.47 -13.03 4.09
CA ALA A 100 -7.25 -12.42 3.56
C ALA A 100 -6.33 -13.47 2.91
N TYR A 101 -5.51 -13.03 1.95
CA TYR A 101 -4.55 -13.90 1.29
C TYR A 101 -3.71 -14.69 2.29
N GLU A 102 -3.56 -15.99 2.03
CA GLU A 102 -2.96 -16.95 2.97
C GLU A 102 -1.61 -16.48 3.52
N SER A 103 -0.75 -15.94 2.66
CA SER A 103 0.58 -15.47 3.08
C SER A 103 0.50 -14.26 4.02
N THR A 104 -0.47 -13.37 3.85
CA THR A 104 -0.71 -12.24 4.76
C THR A 104 -1.20 -12.74 6.11
N ARG A 105 -2.15 -13.67 6.14
CA ARG A 105 -2.62 -14.31 7.40
C ARG A 105 -1.50 -15.06 8.11
N SER A 106 -0.73 -15.87 7.36
CA SER A 106 0.39 -16.61 7.90
C SER A 106 1.44 -15.68 8.51
N PHE A 107 1.75 -14.57 7.83
CA PHE A 107 2.66 -13.56 8.36
C PHE A 107 2.12 -12.93 9.64
N SER A 108 0.85 -12.52 9.65
CA SER A 108 0.24 -11.86 10.80
C SER A 108 0.16 -12.78 12.02
N GLN A 109 -0.10 -14.07 11.82
CA GLN A 109 -0.23 -15.04 12.93
C GLN A 109 1.11 -15.61 13.43
N LYS A 110 2.15 -15.68 12.56
CA LYS A 110 3.40 -16.37 12.89
C LYS A 110 4.58 -15.43 13.09
N ILE A 111 4.58 -14.29 12.41
CA ILE A 111 5.74 -13.37 12.40
C ILE A 111 5.46 -12.11 13.24
N LEU A 112 4.28 -11.51 13.15
CA LEU A 112 3.96 -10.33 13.97
C LEU A 112 4.08 -10.56 15.47
N PRO A 113 3.75 -11.76 16.03
CA PRO A 113 3.98 -12.03 17.46
C PRO A 113 5.44 -11.92 17.91
N ASP A 114 6.41 -12.25 17.03
CA ASP A 114 7.84 -12.09 17.31
C ASP A 114 8.24 -10.61 17.47
N PHE A 115 7.46 -9.70 16.91
CA PHE A 115 7.59 -8.25 17.10
C PHE A 115 6.74 -7.70 18.24
N GLY A 116 6.06 -8.60 19.00
CA GLY A 116 5.19 -8.21 20.10
C GLY A 116 3.87 -7.56 19.66
N ILE A 117 3.43 -7.82 18.44
CA ILE A 117 2.15 -7.36 17.89
C ILE A 117 1.16 -8.51 17.95
N GLU A 118 0.02 -8.29 18.58
CA GLU A 118 -1.04 -9.30 18.70
C GLU A 118 -1.96 -9.26 17.49
N THR A 119 -2.22 -10.42 16.89
CA THR A 119 -3.16 -10.54 15.75
C THR A 119 -4.41 -11.31 16.17
N GLU A 120 -5.57 -10.75 15.91
CA GLU A 120 -6.85 -11.44 16.00
C GLU A 120 -7.46 -11.60 14.62
N ILE A 121 -7.85 -12.83 14.28
CA ILE A 121 -8.51 -13.14 13.01
C ILE A 121 -10.02 -12.98 13.19
N TYR A 122 -10.66 -12.27 12.25
CA TYR A 122 -12.09 -12.03 12.30
C TYR A 122 -12.82 -12.53 11.05
N ASP A 123 -14.12 -12.83 11.19
CA ASP A 123 -15.00 -13.21 10.10
C ASP A 123 -15.26 -11.99 9.21
N PRO A 124 -14.96 -12.02 7.88
CA PRO A 124 -15.18 -10.89 6.98
C PRO A 124 -16.65 -10.51 6.80
N THR A 125 -17.57 -11.37 7.20
CA THR A 125 -19.03 -11.15 7.07
C THR A 125 -19.66 -10.50 8.31
N VAL A 126 -18.85 -10.08 9.29
CA VAL A 126 -19.38 -9.40 10.49
C VAL A 126 -20.18 -8.16 10.11
N THR A 127 -21.30 -7.96 10.78
CA THR A 127 -22.17 -6.79 10.64
C THR A 127 -21.84 -5.69 11.66
N ASP A 128 -20.96 -5.97 12.62
CA ASP A 128 -20.44 -5.04 13.61
C ASP A 128 -19.06 -5.53 14.08
N ILE A 129 -18.01 -4.76 13.86
CA ILE A 129 -16.65 -5.07 14.28
C ILE A 129 -16.30 -4.50 15.67
N SER A 130 -17.16 -3.64 16.23
CA SER A 130 -16.90 -2.96 17.50
C SER A 130 -16.55 -3.90 18.65
N PRO A 131 -17.15 -5.10 18.80
CA PRO A 131 -16.82 -6.01 19.89
C PRO A 131 -15.41 -6.55 19.87
N LEU A 132 -14.70 -6.47 18.73
CA LEU A 132 -13.32 -6.94 18.55
C LEU A 132 -12.29 -5.83 18.82
N ILE A 133 -12.75 -4.59 18.97
CA ILE A 133 -11.86 -3.45 19.20
C ILE A 133 -11.43 -3.43 20.67
N ARG A 134 -10.13 -3.26 20.89
CA ARG A 134 -9.49 -3.14 22.21
C ARG A 134 -8.79 -1.79 22.31
N ASP A 135 -8.43 -1.37 23.51
CA ASP A 135 -7.73 -0.09 23.77
C ASP A 135 -6.42 0.03 23.00
N ASN A 136 -5.78 -1.11 22.68
CA ASN A 136 -4.53 -1.19 21.93
C ASN A 136 -4.72 -1.60 20.46
N THR A 137 -5.94 -1.61 19.92
CA THR A 137 -6.16 -1.88 18.50
C THR A 137 -5.65 -0.72 17.66
N ALA A 138 -4.60 -0.97 16.88
CA ALA A 138 -3.93 0.04 16.07
C ALA A 138 -4.34 -0.01 14.60
N LEU A 139 -4.69 -1.20 14.10
CA LEU A 139 -4.95 -1.41 12.68
C LEU A 139 -6.04 -2.45 12.45
N ILE A 140 -6.93 -2.17 11.51
CA ILE A 140 -7.84 -3.15 10.91
C ILE A 140 -7.40 -3.38 9.47
N PHE A 141 -6.93 -4.60 9.17
CA PHE A 141 -6.61 -5.01 7.82
C PHE A 141 -7.86 -5.50 7.10
N LEU A 142 -7.97 -5.21 5.82
CA LEU A 142 -9.15 -5.46 4.97
C LEU A 142 -8.71 -6.17 3.69
N GLU A 143 -9.56 -7.06 3.17
CA GLU A 143 -9.43 -7.60 1.81
C GLU A 143 -10.83 -7.92 1.28
N SER A 144 -11.28 -7.19 0.25
CA SER A 144 -12.61 -7.35 -0.32
C SER A 144 -12.59 -7.08 -1.83
N PRO A 145 -13.00 -8.04 -2.67
CA PRO A 145 -13.39 -9.43 -2.37
C PRO A 145 -12.29 -10.24 -1.70
N GLY A 146 -12.68 -11.21 -0.86
CA GLY A 146 -11.73 -12.11 -0.21
C GLY A 146 -10.94 -12.98 -1.18
N SER A 147 -9.73 -13.39 -0.78
CA SER A 147 -8.72 -14.01 -1.63
C SER A 147 -9.20 -15.27 -2.39
N GLN A 148 -9.91 -16.17 -1.73
CA GLN A 148 -10.32 -17.47 -2.31
C GLN A 148 -11.82 -17.66 -2.35
N THR A 149 -12.51 -17.09 -1.41
CA THR A 149 -13.94 -17.31 -1.14
C THR A 149 -14.81 -16.18 -1.68
N PHE A 150 -14.17 -15.04 -2.01
CA PHE A 150 -14.77 -13.88 -2.70
C PHE A 150 -15.92 -13.21 -1.94
N GLU A 151 -16.02 -13.38 -0.63
CA GLU A 151 -16.96 -12.62 0.19
C GLU A 151 -16.66 -11.11 0.07
N LEU A 152 -17.73 -10.34 0.08
CA LEU A 152 -17.65 -8.89 0.17
C LEU A 152 -17.84 -8.45 1.61
N MET A 153 -16.92 -7.62 2.08
CA MET A 153 -17.00 -6.98 3.40
C MET A 153 -17.87 -5.74 3.33
N ASP A 154 -18.54 -5.40 4.42
CA ASP A 154 -19.10 -4.06 4.59
C ASP A 154 -18.00 -3.05 4.96
N LEU A 155 -17.23 -2.64 3.93
CA LEU A 155 -16.13 -1.71 4.09
C LEU A 155 -16.57 -0.37 4.71
N GLN A 156 -17.78 0.11 4.35
CA GLN A 156 -18.26 1.39 4.84
C GLN A 156 -18.50 1.35 6.34
N MET A 157 -19.11 0.29 6.83
CA MET A 157 -19.33 0.06 8.26
C MET A 157 -18.00 -0.03 9.00
N ILE A 158 -17.08 -0.87 8.54
CA ILE A 158 -15.79 -1.10 9.21
C ILE A 158 -14.96 0.18 9.25
N ILE A 159 -14.85 0.89 8.13
CA ILE A 159 -14.07 2.14 8.04
C ILE A 159 -14.66 3.21 8.95
N LYS A 160 -15.99 3.34 9.00
CA LYS A 160 -16.66 4.28 9.90
C LYS A 160 -16.34 3.98 11.37
N ILE A 161 -16.47 2.73 11.79
CA ILE A 161 -16.15 2.31 13.17
C ILE A 161 -14.67 2.55 13.48
N ALA A 162 -13.77 2.22 12.56
CA ALA A 162 -12.33 2.48 12.73
C ALA A 162 -12.05 3.97 12.93
N GLN A 163 -12.65 4.84 12.12
CA GLN A 163 -12.51 6.31 12.24
C GLN A 163 -13.03 6.84 13.58
N GLU A 164 -14.21 6.39 14.03
CA GLU A 164 -14.79 6.75 15.32
C GLU A 164 -13.90 6.37 16.51
N ASN A 165 -13.06 5.34 16.35
CA ASN A 165 -12.14 4.85 17.38
C ASN A 165 -10.68 5.27 17.14
N ASN A 166 -10.37 6.11 16.15
CA ASN A 166 -9.02 6.53 15.75
C ASN A 166 -8.10 5.36 15.39
N ILE A 167 -8.65 4.31 14.79
CA ILE A 167 -7.92 3.13 14.34
C ILE A 167 -7.61 3.27 12.85
N LEU A 168 -6.39 2.91 12.45
CA LEU A 168 -5.99 2.90 11.04
C LEU A 168 -6.66 1.74 10.30
N THR A 169 -6.89 1.94 9.00
CA THR A 169 -7.30 0.86 8.11
C THR A 169 -6.29 0.69 6.99
N ALA A 170 -6.00 -0.54 6.61
CA ALA A 170 -5.22 -0.88 5.43
C ALA A 170 -5.95 -1.96 4.64
N MET A 171 -5.88 -1.89 3.31
CA MET A 171 -6.63 -2.82 2.46
C MET A 171 -5.73 -3.42 1.37
N ASP A 172 -5.79 -4.73 1.24
CA ASP A 172 -5.38 -5.40 0.00
C ASP A 172 -6.50 -5.24 -1.03
N ASN A 173 -6.28 -4.36 -2.02
CA ASN A 173 -7.23 -4.03 -3.06
C ASN A 173 -6.91 -4.74 -4.39
N THR A 174 -6.23 -5.89 -4.34
CA THR A 174 -5.76 -6.62 -5.53
C THR A 174 -6.89 -6.96 -6.49
N TRP A 175 -8.02 -7.42 -5.96
CA TRP A 175 -9.17 -7.83 -6.78
C TRP A 175 -9.95 -6.67 -7.39
N ALA A 176 -10.29 -5.68 -6.58
CA ALA A 176 -11.14 -4.58 -7.03
C ALA A 176 -10.35 -3.49 -7.76
N SER A 177 -9.04 -3.37 -7.49
CA SER A 177 -8.14 -2.39 -8.09
C SER A 177 -8.65 -0.93 -7.94
N PRO A 178 -7.92 0.08 -8.40
CA PRO A 178 -8.39 1.47 -8.32
C PRO A 178 -9.61 1.78 -9.23
N LEU A 179 -10.11 0.80 -9.96
CA LEU A 179 -11.26 0.99 -10.85
C LEU A 179 -12.60 0.71 -10.19
N PHE A 180 -12.64 -0.28 -9.31
CA PHE A 180 -13.89 -0.80 -8.74
C PHE A 180 -14.04 -0.50 -7.25
N CYS A 181 -12.94 -0.26 -6.55
CA CYS A 181 -12.91 0.19 -5.18
C CYS A 181 -11.84 1.28 -5.02
N LYS A 182 -12.21 2.41 -4.42
CA LYS A 182 -11.35 3.57 -4.14
C LYS A 182 -11.51 3.98 -2.69
#